data_119c024b1dd173e7df9947d198501240
#
_entry.id   119c024b1dd173e7df9947d198501240
#
_cell.length_a   1.000
_cell.length_b   1.000
_cell.length_c   1.000
_cell.angle_alpha   90.00
_cell.angle_beta   90.00
_cell.angle_gamma   90.00
#
_symmetry.space_group_name_H-M   'P 1'
#
loop_
_entity.id
_entity.type
_entity.pdbx_description
1 polymer ?
#
loop_
_entity_poly.entity_id
_entity_poly.type
_entity_poly.pdbx_seq_one_letter_code
_entity_poly.pdbx_strand_id
1 'polypeptide(L)'
;VAETRIISIIGKKDAGKTTLAVALASEFARKGRRVMAIKHASNPAEVDRPGTDSFRLFHEGKAERVLIAGPDLRVIFERRPDDTDPITLARQYFDGAEIVLVEGFKASDLPKIEVFRRAASSTPVYDPAQPNASQWIAIVTDDEKFDANCPVLRFRDTMWLQLLANLAWDRAKII
;
A
#
# COMPACT_ATOMS: atom_id res chain seq x y z
N VAL A 1 -12.53 -12.31 17.01
CA VAL A 1 -11.69 -12.10 15.81
C VAL A 1 -11.18 -10.69 15.89
N ALA A 2 -9.86 -10.49 15.81
CA ALA A 2 -9.30 -9.15 15.81
C ALA A 2 -9.75 -8.43 14.52
N GLU A 3 -10.19 -7.17 14.64
CA GLU A 3 -10.56 -6.35 13.49
C GLU A 3 -9.32 -6.05 12.63
N THR A 4 -9.42 -6.31 11.34
CA THR A 4 -8.37 -5.94 10.39
C THR A 4 -8.65 -4.56 9.82
N ARG A 5 -7.69 -3.66 9.92
CA ARG A 5 -7.70 -2.32 9.33
C ARG A 5 -7.01 -2.33 7.98
N ILE A 6 -7.54 -1.59 7.02
CA ILE A 6 -6.93 -1.48 5.69
C ILE A 6 -6.92 -0.03 5.20
N ILE A 7 -5.81 0.41 4.62
CA ILE A 7 -5.61 1.77 4.14
C ILE A 7 -4.70 1.80 2.92
N SER A 8 -4.98 2.72 1.97
CA SER A 8 -4.21 2.88 0.75
C SER A 8 -3.18 4.01 0.86
N ILE A 9 -1.98 3.77 0.35
CA ILE A 9 -0.91 4.75 0.19
C ILE A 9 -0.77 5.03 -1.30
N ILE A 10 -1.08 6.24 -1.71
CA ILE A 10 -1.11 6.65 -3.11
C ILE A 10 -0.17 7.83 -3.37
N GLY A 11 -0.04 8.20 -4.62
CA GLY A 11 0.80 9.30 -5.11
C GLY A 11 1.28 9.03 -6.52
N LYS A 12 1.85 10.04 -7.16
CA LYS A 12 2.44 9.93 -8.50
C LYS A 12 3.65 8.99 -8.49
N LYS A 13 4.12 8.62 -9.67
CA LYS A 13 5.37 7.85 -9.81
C LYS A 13 6.51 8.62 -9.12
N ASP A 14 7.39 7.90 -8.45
CA ASP A 14 8.58 8.41 -7.75
C ASP A 14 8.32 9.43 -6.61
N ALA A 15 7.06 9.59 -6.18
CA ALA A 15 6.71 10.44 -5.05
C ALA A 15 7.19 9.92 -3.68
N GLY A 16 7.59 8.65 -3.58
CA GLY A 16 8.05 8.05 -2.31
C GLY A 16 7.00 7.18 -1.60
N LYS A 17 6.02 6.64 -2.32
CA LYS A 17 4.98 5.75 -1.75
C LYS A 17 5.55 4.59 -0.97
N THR A 18 6.50 3.86 -1.59
CA THR A 18 7.13 2.70 -0.95
C THR A 18 7.91 3.11 0.30
N THR A 19 8.62 4.23 0.25
CA THR A 19 9.34 4.77 1.42
C THR A 19 8.40 5.07 2.58
N LEU A 20 7.25 5.69 2.30
CA LEU A 20 6.23 5.96 3.33
C LEU A 20 5.59 4.66 3.83
N ALA A 21 5.27 3.71 2.96
CA ALA A 21 4.71 2.42 3.35
C ALA A 21 5.65 1.65 4.29
N VAL A 22 6.95 1.64 3.98
CA VAL A 22 7.98 1.03 4.84
C VAL A 22 8.06 1.73 6.19
N ALA A 23 8.05 3.07 6.22
CA ALA A 23 8.10 3.84 7.46
C ALA A 23 6.88 3.57 8.35
N LEU A 24 5.66 3.54 7.78
CA LEU A 24 4.43 3.22 8.50
C LEU A 24 4.43 1.76 8.99
N ALA A 25 4.85 0.81 8.15
CA ALA A 25 4.96 -0.59 8.54
C ALA A 25 5.89 -0.77 9.74
N SER A 26 7.06 -0.14 9.71
CA SER A 26 8.02 -0.15 10.81
C SER A 26 7.45 0.48 12.09
N GLU A 27 6.72 1.59 11.97
CA GLU A 27 6.10 2.24 13.13
C GLU A 27 5.01 1.37 13.75
N PHE A 28 4.17 0.70 12.95
CA PHE A 28 3.16 -0.22 13.47
C PHE A 28 3.80 -1.48 14.07
N ALA A 29 4.83 -2.05 13.43
CA ALA A 29 5.54 -3.20 13.97
C ALA A 29 6.20 -2.86 15.32
N ARG A 30 6.80 -1.66 15.45
CA ARG A 30 7.36 -1.16 16.72
C ARG A 30 6.31 -1.03 17.83
N LYS A 31 5.05 -0.75 17.45
CA LYS A 31 3.90 -0.75 18.37
C LYS A 31 3.34 -2.17 18.64
N GLY A 32 3.99 -3.21 18.18
CA GLY A 32 3.58 -4.60 18.35
C GLY A 32 2.40 -5.03 17.47
N ARG A 33 2.09 -4.29 16.40
CA ARG A 33 0.99 -4.62 15.50
C ARG A 33 1.40 -5.63 14.43
N ARG A 34 0.50 -6.52 14.07
CA ARG A 34 0.67 -7.45 12.95
C ARG A 34 0.35 -6.72 11.63
N VAL A 35 1.41 -6.25 10.99
CA VAL A 35 1.34 -5.47 9.74
C VAL A 35 1.50 -6.38 8.55
N MET A 36 0.64 -6.23 7.55
CA MET A 36 0.77 -6.87 6.25
C MET A 36 0.64 -5.83 5.15
N ALA A 37 1.14 -6.14 3.96
CA ALA A 37 1.17 -5.17 2.88
C ALA A 37 0.78 -5.77 1.54
N ILE A 38 0.05 -4.99 0.74
CA ILE A 38 -0.28 -5.27 -0.66
C ILE A 38 0.41 -4.21 -1.52
N LYS A 39 1.07 -4.63 -2.58
CA LYS A 39 1.60 -3.71 -3.59
C LYS A 39 0.91 -3.97 -4.93
N HIS A 40 0.24 -2.95 -5.47
CA HIS A 40 -0.26 -2.98 -6.84
C HIS A 40 0.90 -2.68 -7.80
N ALA A 41 1.26 -3.65 -8.61
CA ALA A 41 2.30 -3.52 -9.62
C ALA A 41 1.67 -3.59 -11.01
N SER A 42 1.89 -2.56 -11.82
CA SER A 42 1.45 -2.55 -13.22
C SER A 42 2.20 -3.53 -14.12
N ASN A 43 3.39 -3.96 -13.69
CA ASN A 43 4.17 -4.98 -14.39
C ASN A 43 4.83 -5.93 -13.38
N PRO A 44 4.15 -7.02 -12.99
CA PRO A 44 4.71 -8.01 -12.06
C PRO A 44 5.76 -8.93 -12.68
N ALA A 45 6.04 -8.82 -13.98
CA ALA A 45 6.93 -9.74 -14.72
C ALA A 45 8.40 -9.77 -14.23
N GLU A 46 8.80 -8.79 -13.40
CA GLU A 46 10.17 -8.73 -12.84
C GLU A 46 10.32 -9.49 -11.50
N VAL A 47 9.25 -10.08 -10.99
CA VAL A 47 9.27 -10.75 -9.67
C VAL A 47 9.88 -12.14 -9.75
N ASP A 48 9.69 -12.87 -10.88
CA ASP A 48 10.29 -14.18 -11.09
C ASP A 48 11.41 -14.08 -12.14
N ARG A 49 12.59 -14.61 -11.79
CA ARG A 49 13.78 -14.51 -12.64
C ARG A 49 13.68 -15.54 -13.78
N PRO A 50 13.78 -15.12 -15.06
CA PRO A 50 13.81 -16.04 -16.19
C PRO A 50 14.90 -17.11 -16.04
N GLY A 51 14.54 -18.37 -16.35
CA GLY A 51 15.44 -19.51 -16.32
C GLY A 51 15.54 -20.24 -14.98
N THR A 52 14.88 -19.75 -13.91
CA THR A 52 14.76 -20.51 -12.65
C THR A 52 13.73 -21.63 -12.78
N ASP A 53 13.79 -22.63 -11.89
CA ASP A 53 12.84 -23.75 -11.90
C ASP A 53 11.41 -23.25 -11.68
N SER A 54 11.20 -22.30 -10.79
CA SER A 54 9.89 -21.67 -10.55
C SER A 54 9.34 -20.99 -11.81
N PHE A 55 10.19 -20.21 -12.49
CA PHE A 55 9.83 -19.56 -13.76
C PHE A 55 9.42 -20.59 -14.81
N ARG A 56 10.19 -21.67 -14.96
CA ARG A 56 9.91 -22.74 -15.93
C ARG A 56 8.60 -23.47 -15.62
N LEU A 57 8.36 -23.83 -14.35
CA LEU A 57 7.10 -24.45 -13.92
C LEU A 57 5.91 -23.52 -14.22
N PHE A 58 6.03 -22.25 -13.91
CA PHE A 58 4.94 -21.29 -14.07
C PHE A 58 4.71 -20.89 -15.53
N HIS A 59 5.76 -20.55 -16.28
CA HIS A 59 5.65 -20.01 -17.63
C HIS A 59 5.65 -21.09 -18.72
N GLU A 60 6.57 -22.09 -18.65
CA GLU A 60 6.68 -23.15 -19.64
C GLU A 60 5.71 -24.29 -19.33
N GLY A 61 5.66 -24.73 -18.06
CA GLY A 61 4.77 -25.80 -17.60
C GLY A 61 3.31 -25.40 -17.46
N LYS A 62 2.99 -24.09 -17.59
CA LYS A 62 1.62 -23.55 -17.49
C LYS A 62 0.92 -23.86 -16.17
N ALA A 63 1.67 -24.09 -15.10
CA ALA A 63 1.08 -24.29 -13.77
C ALA A 63 0.22 -23.07 -13.38
N GLU A 64 -0.97 -23.31 -12.82
CA GLU A 64 -1.85 -22.24 -12.32
C GLU A 64 -1.26 -21.58 -11.09
N ARG A 65 -0.58 -22.35 -10.25
CA ARG A 65 0.13 -21.89 -9.05
C ARG A 65 1.45 -22.60 -8.90
N VAL A 66 2.46 -21.86 -8.43
CA VAL A 66 3.75 -22.40 -8.01
C VAL A 66 4.05 -21.86 -6.62
N LEU A 67 4.29 -22.77 -5.67
CA LEU A 67 4.74 -22.44 -4.32
C LEU A 67 6.22 -22.77 -4.17
N ILE A 68 7.02 -21.77 -3.88
CA ILE A 68 8.41 -21.95 -3.44
C ILE A 68 8.40 -21.99 -1.91
N ALA A 69 8.84 -23.09 -1.33
CA ALA A 69 8.93 -23.27 0.09
C ALA A 69 10.40 -23.28 0.54
N GLY A 70 10.80 -22.26 1.27
CA GLY A 70 12.09 -22.16 1.96
C GLY A 70 11.92 -22.23 3.48
N PRO A 71 13.03 -22.29 4.25
CA PRO A 71 12.97 -22.34 5.70
C PRO A 71 12.32 -21.10 6.33
N ASP A 72 12.59 -19.91 5.79
CA ASP A 72 12.16 -18.63 6.35
C ASP A 72 11.22 -17.84 5.44
N LEU A 73 10.99 -18.31 4.20
CA LEU A 73 10.25 -17.61 3.19
C LEU A 73 9.40 -18.56 2.35
N ARG A 74 8.18 -18.14 2.03
CA ARG A 74 7.35 -18.77 1.01
C ARG A 74 6.96 -17.74 -0.04
N VAL A 75 7.02 -18.14 -1.31
CA VAL A 75 6.61 -17.32 -2.44
C VAL A 75 5.57 -18.09 -3.24
N ILE A 76 4.47 -17.42 -3.58
CA ILE A 76 3.41 -17.99 -4.41
C ILE A 76 3.32 -17.18 -5.70
N PHE A 77 3.43 -17.85 -6.84
CA PHE A 77 3.04 -17.33 -8.14
C PHE A 77 1.69 -17.92 -8.50
N GLU A 78 0.71 -17.08 -8.77
CA GLU A 78 -0.65 -17.49 -9.08
C GLU A 78 -1.17 -16.73 -10.30
N ARG A 79 -1.80 -17.45 -11.24
CA ARG A 79 -2.50 -16.83 -12.36
C ARG A 79 -3.87 -16.37 -11.91
N ARG A 80 -4.15 -15.09 -12.11
CA ARG A 80 -5.48 -14.52 -11.90
C ARG A 80 -5.87 -13.72 -13.14
N PRO A 81 -7.07 -13.93 -13.68
CA PRO A 81 -7.51 -13.25 -14.91
C PRO A 81 -7.99 -11.80 -14.67
N ASP A 82 -8.18 -11.40 -13.41
CA ASP A 82 -8.82 -10.15 -13.01
C ASP A 82 -8.02 -9.37 -11.98
N ASP A 83 -8.21 -8.08 -11.98
CA ASP A 83 -7.68 -7.15 -10.98
C ASP A 83 -8.57 -7.25 -9.73
N THR A 84 -8.21 -8.13 -8.82
CA THR A 84 -8.97 -8.33 -7.60
C THR A 84 -8.79 -7.13 -6.66
N ASP A 85 -9.88 -6.65 -6.08
CA ASP A 85 -9.82 -5.51 -5.16
C ASP A 85 -8.99 -5.82 -3.90
N PRO A 86 -8.37 -4.80 -3.28
CA PRO A 86 -7.45 -5.01 -2.16
C PRO A 86 -8.10 -5.58 -0.90
N ILE A 87 -9.41 -5.39 -0.68
CA ILE A 87 -10.13 -5.96 0.46
C ILE A 87 -10.25 -7.47 0.28
N THR A 88 -10.63 -7.92 -0.90
CA THR A 88 -10.71 -9.35 -1.25
C THR A 88 -9.34 -10.01 -1.12
N LEU A 89 -8.27 -9.38 -1.60
CA LEU A 89 -6.89 -9.87 -1.42
C LEU A 89 -6.51 -9.99 0.05
N ALA A 90 -6.80 -8.95 0.85
CA ALA A 90 -6.50 -8.97 2.28
C ALA A 90 -7.22 -10.11 3.01
N ARG A 91 -8.51 -10.32 2.72
CA ARG A 91 -9.30 -11.41 3.31
C ARG A 91 -8.81 -12.79 2.90
N GLN A 92 -8.32 -12.93 1.68
CA GLN A 92 -7.84 -14.21 1.15
C GLN A 92 -6.47 -14.63 1.70
N TYR A 93 -5.55 -13.67 1.87
CA TYR A 93 -4.13 -13.96 2.13
C TYR A 93 -3.63 -13.52 3.50
N PHE A 94 -4.35 -12.66 4.23
CA PHE A 94 -3.84 -11.96 5.40
C PHE A 94 -4.61 -12.25 6.69
N ASP A 95 -4.83 -13.53 6.95
CA ASP A 95 -5.46 -13.94 8.22
C ASP A 95 -4.65 -13.44 9.43
N GLY A 96 -5.35 -12.83 10.38
CA GLY A 96 -4.80 -12.27 11.60
C GLY A 96 -4.01 -10.97 11.44
N ALA A 97 -4.06 -10.29 10.27
CA ALA A 97 -3.54 -8.93 10.16
C ALA A 97 -4.32 -7.97 11.07
N GLU A 98 -3.64 -7.09 11.77
CA GLU A 98 -4.29 -5.97 12.49
C GLU A 98 -4.38 -4.73 11.60
N ILE A 99 -3.39 -4.55 10.70
CA ILE A 99 -3.40 -3.50 9.70
C ILE A 99 -2.79 -3.97 8.39
N VAL A 100 -3.44 -3.63 7.27
CA VAL A 100 -2.98 -3.87 5.91
C VAL A 100 -2.68 -2.54 5.24
N LEU A 101 -1.42 -2.35 4.84
CA LEU A 101 -0.98 -1.21 4.06
C LEU A 101 -1.02 -1.56 2.58
N VAL A 102 -1.78 -0.81 1.80
CA VAL A 102 -1.95 -1.04 0.36
C VAL A 102 -1.22 0.05 -0.41
N GLU A 103 -0.11 -0.31 -1.08
CA GLU A 103 0.55 0.62 -1.99
C GLU A 103 -0.13 0.57 -3.36
N GLY A 104 -0.76 1.66 -3.76
CA GLY A 104 -1.49 1.78 -5.02
C GLY A 104 -3.01 1.63 -4.86
N PHE A 105 -3.67 1.01 -5.83
CA PHE A 105 -5.13 0.89 -5.87
C PHE A 105 -5.87 2.23 -5.69
N LYS A 106 -5.38 3.29 -6.36
CA LYS A 106 -5.90 4.66 -6.22
C LYS A 106 -7.40 4.79 -6.54
N ALA A 107 -7.94 3.89 -7.37
CA ALA A 107 -9.36 3.87 -7.73
C ALA A 107 -10.24 3.12 -6.72
N SER A 108 -9.66 2.44 -5.72
CA SER A 108 -10.44 1.74 -4.69
C SER A 108 -11.16 2.70 -3.74
N ASP A 109 -12.18 2.20 -3.04
CA ASP A 109 -12.92 2.94 -2.02
C ASP A 109 -12.25 2.94 -0.64
N LEU A 110 -10.95 2.67 -0.59
CA LEU A 110 -10.20 2.71 0.65
C LEU A 110 -9.92 4.14 1.09
N PRO A 111 -9.82 4.40 2.41
CA PRO A 111 -9.20 5.61 2.92
C PRO A 111 -7.78 5.75 2.38
N LYS A 112 -7.37 6.96 2.04
CA LYS A 112 -6.13 7.24 1.33
C LYS A 112 -5.20 8.16 2.12
N ILE A 113 -3.94 7.78 2.14
CA ILE A 113 -2.81 8.66 2.46
C ILE A 113 -2.10 8.95 1.15
N GLU A 114 -1.94 10.21 0.79
CA GLU A 114 -1.17 10.58 -0.39
C GLU A 114 0.22 11.07 -0.03
N VAL A 115 1.21 10.63 -0.81
CA VAL A 115 2.53 11.27 -0.84
C VAL A 115 2.58 12.20 -2.03
N PHE A 116 2.76 13.48 -1.75
CA PHE A 116 2.90 14.52 -2.76
C PHE A 116 4.26 15.21 -2.61
N ARG A 117 5.08 15.12 -3.65
CA ARG A 117 6.38 15.80 -3.74
C ARG A 117 6.49 16.61 -5.01
N ARG A 118 6.90 17.86 -4.88
CA ARG A 118 7.10 18.77 -6.02
C ARG A 118 8.13 18.25 -7.02
N ALA A 119 9.15 17.53 -6.56
CA ALA A 119 10.14 16.92 -7.42
C ALA A 119 9.58 15.79 -8.31
N ALA A 120 8.50 15.12 -7.88
CA ALA A 120 7.88 14.03 -8.61
C ALA A 120 6.73 14.50 -9.53
N SER A 121 6.03 15.57 -9.15
CA SER A 121 4.90 16.10 -9.93
C SER A 121 4.59 17.55 -9.55
N SER A 122 4.13 18.34 -10.51
CA SER A 122 3.62 19.69 -10.27
C SER A 122 2.29 19.72 -9.51
N THR A 123 1.52 18.64 -9.57
CA THR A 123 0.18 18.53 -8.95
C THR A 123 0.02 17.23 -8.19
N PRO A 124 -0.74 17.22 -7.07
CA PRO A 124 -1.11 16.00 -6.37
C PRO A 124 -2.07 15.12 -7.19
N VAL A 125 -2.41 13.96 -6.64
CA VAL A 125 -3.55 13.15 -7.07
C VAL A 125 -4.84 13.72 -6.50
N TYR A 126 -4.76 14.27 -5.27
CA TYR A 126 -5.87 14.92 -4.58
C TYR A 126 -6.48 16.05 -5.42
N ASP A 127 -7.78 16.02 -5.56
CA ASP A 127 -8.57 17.09 -6.15
C ASP A 127 -9.83 17.30 -5.30
N PRO A 128 -9.99 18.47 -4.64
CA PRO A 128 -11.13 18.72 -3.76
C PRO A 128 -12.47 18.76 -4.50
N ALA A 129 -12.48 18.91 -5.83
CA ALA A 129 -13.69 18.90 -6.65
C ALA A 129 -14.19 17.47 -6.96
N GLN A 130 -13.40 16.46 -6.74
CA GLN A 130 -13.80 15.08 -7.01
C GLN A 130 -14.75 14.54 -5.94
N PRO A 131 -15.76 13.74 -6.31
CA PRO A 131 -16.73 13.18 -5.35
C PRO A 131 -16.10 12.33 -4.24
N ASN A 132 -14.94 11.74 -4.50
CA ASN A 132 -14.21 10.88 -3.57
C ASN A 132 -13.13 11.61 -2.76
N ALA A 133 -13.07 12.94 -2.79
CA ALA A 133 -12.06 13.73 -2.06
C ALA A 133 -12.07 13.44 -0.54
N SER A 134 -13.22 13.07 0.03
CA SER A 134 -13.36 12.70 1.44
C SER A 134 -12.65 11.39 1.83
N GLN A 135 -12.19 10.60 0.86
CA GLN A 135 -11.39 9.40 1.12
C GLN A 135 -9.95 9.73 1.53
N TRP A 136 -9.45 10.95 1.25
CA TRP A 136 -8.12 11.36 1.70
C TRP A 136 -8.14 11.69 3.19
N ILE A 137 -7.45 10.89 3.97
CA ILE A 137 -7.35 11.08 5.41
C ILE A 137 -6.13 11.90 5.82
N ALA A 138 -5.12 11.94 4.96
CA ALA A 138 -3.93 12.79 5.10
C ALA A 138 -3.18 12.92 3.77
N ILE A 139 -2.43 14.01 3.64
CA ILE A 139 -1.43 14.21 2.60
C ILE A 139 -0.09 14.51 3.26
N VAL A 140 0.97 13.80 2.84
CA VAL A 140 2.34 14.05 3.30
C VAL A 140 3.13 14.68 2.16
N THR A 141 3.73 15.84 2.41
CA THR A 141 4.34 16.64 1.35
C THR A 141 5.61 17.36 1.78
N ASP A 142 6.45 17.73 0.82
CA ASP A 142 7.56 18.67 0.96
C ASP A 142 7.17 20.11 0.56
N ASP A 143 5.94 20.30 0.08
CA ASP A 143 5.45 21.64 -0.31
C ASP A 143 4.93 22.40 0.91
N GLU A 144 5.66 23.45 1.26
CA GLU A 144 5.37 24.32 2.39
C GLU A 144 4.02 25.06 2.29
N LYS A 145 3.59 25.36 1.05
CA LYS A 145 2.40 26.16 0.76
C LYS A 145 1.19 25.33 0.41
N PHE A 146 1.38 24.01 0.29
CA PHE A 146 0.27 23.14 -0.05
C PHE A 146 -0.77 23.06 1.07
N ASP A 147 -2.03 23.17 0.71
CA ASP A 147 -3.17 23.03 1.61
C ASP A 147 -4.25 22.13 1.01
N ALA A 148 -5.07 21.50 1.85
CA ALA A 148 -6.12 20.58 1.47
C ALA A 148 -7.24 20.58 2.52
N ASN A 149 -8.40 20.01 2.16
CA ASN A 149 -9.51 19.81 3.10
C ASN A 149 -9.31 18.61 4.04
N CYS A 150 -8.11 18.05 4.09
CA CYS A 150 -7.70 17.00 5.02
C CYS A 150 -6.37 17.38 5.68
N PRO A 151 -5.94 16.69 6.75
CA PRO A 151 -4.65 16.91 7.38
C PRO A 151 -3.48 16.88 6.40
N VAL A 152 -2.66 17.91 6.40
CA VAL A 152 -1.43 18.01 5.63
C VAL A 152 -0.25 17.97 6.59
N LEU A 153 0.59 16.92 6.45
CA LEU A 153 1.79 16.71 7.25
C LEU A 153 3.02 16.98 6.38
N ARG A 154 4.03 17.59 6.95
CA ARG A 154 5.27 17.88 6.26
C ARG A 154 6.39 17.01 6.79
N PHE A 155 7.25 16.51 5.88
CA PHE A 155 8.36 15.63 6.26
C PHE A 155 9.32 16.24 7.28
N ARG A 156 9.37 17.55 7.39
CA ARG A 156 10.19 18.27 8.36
C ARG A 156 9.55 18.44 9.74
N ASP A 157 8.24 18.25 9.86
CA ASP A 157 7.51 18.46 11.11
C ASP A 157 7.94 17.41 12.14
N THR A 158 8.10 17.84 13.38
CA THR A 158 8.41 16.89 14.45
C THR A 158 7.25 15.92 14.63
N MET A 159 7.57 14.61 14.77
CA MET A 159 6.60 13.54 15.02
C MET A 159 5.54 13.33 13.90
N TRP A 160 5.77 13.85 12.70
CA TRP A 160 4.82 13.70 11.60
C TRP A 160 4.45 12.23 11.32
N LEU A 161 5.42 11.30 11.42
CA LEU A 161 5.18 9.87 11.18
C LEU A 161 4.29 9.26 12.25
N GLN A 162 4.50 9.60 13.53
CA GLN A 162 3.67 9.14 14.63
C GLN A 162 2.23 9.66 14.53
N LEU A 163 2.08 10.93 14.17
CA LEU A 163 0.76 11.54 13.91
C LEU A 163 0.07 10.86 12.73
N LEU A 164 0.79 10.61 11.64
CA LEU A 164 0.27 9.90 10.48
C LEU A 164 -0.14 8.47 10.83
N ALA A 165 0.68 7.75 11.59
CA ALA A 165 0.36 6.39 12.01
C ALA A 165 -0.91 6.34 12.90
N ASN A 166 -1.10 7.31 13.79
CA ASN A 166 -2.33 7.40 14.57
C ASN A 166 -3.54 7.71 13.68
N LEU A 167 -3.45 8.68 12.77
CA LEU A 167 -4.51 8.96 11.79
C LEU A 167 -4.84 7.72 10.92
N ALA A 168 -3.82 7.02 10.44
CA ALA A 168 -3.98 5.80 9.67
C ALA A 168 -4.72 4.72 10.46
N TRP A 169 -4.36 4.52 11.72
CA TRP A 169 -5.02 3.54 12.58
C TRP A 169 -6.49 3.87 12.84
N ASP A 170 -6.77 5.15 13.16
CA ASP A 170 -8.11 5.60 13.56
C ASP A 170 -9.07 5.72 12.36
N ARG A 171 -8.54 5.98 11.17
CA ARG A 171 -9.33 6.25 9.96
C ARG A 171 -9.27 5.15 8.91
N ALA A 172 -8.47 4.10 9.12
CA ALA A 172 -8.48 2.93 8.25
C ALA A 172 -9.86 2.28 8.20
N LYS A 173 -10.19 1.68 7.07
CA LYS A 173 -11.42 0.88 6.92
C LYS A 173 -11.26 -0.43 7.68
N ILE A 174 -12.25 -0.79 8.48
CA ILE A 174 -12.32 -2.11 9.15
C ILE A 174 -12.98 -3.10 8.19
N ILE A 175 -12.38 -4.29 8.06
CA ILE A 175 -12.82 -5.37 7.15
C ILE A 175 -12.92 -6.72 7.82
#